data_7ebb24b0a31927b99550836b8b1b4cdd
#
_entry.id   7ebb24b0a31927b99550836b8b1b4cdd
#
_cell.length_a   1.000
_cell.length_b   1.000
_cell.length_c   1.000
_cell.angle_alpha   90.00
_cell.angle_beta   90.00
_cell.angle_gamma   90.00
#
_symmetry.space_group_name_H-M   'P 1'
#
loop_
_entity.id
_entity.type
_entity.pdbx_description
1 polymer ?
#
loop_
_entity_poly.entity_id
_entity_poly.type
_entity_poly.pdbx_seq_one_letter_code
_entity_poly.pdbx_strand_id
1 'polypeptide(L)'
;LDKIKKNKLDNDSSDNPYTPKEREWIQSGPFKIDRSEYIVGEKIFINIEEIDEFTKGEMVFYKQMNNTYGYTYKTIPFDGLKPQQNLYLSLDLSELRGICTIDMLTGDWKLIFEGTNFESLKFKVTDQIIPGMERRYEPVC
;
A
#
# COMPACT_ATOMS: atom_id res chain seq x y z
N LEU A 1 17.36 -12.94 -23.66
CA LEU A 1 16.44 -13.07 -23.81
C LEU A 1 16.02 -13.23 -23.66
N ASP A 2 16.56 -12.98 -23.49
CA ASP A 2 15.62 -13.21 -23.52
C ASP A 2 15.34 -13.76 -23.33
N LYS A 3 15.45 -13.38 -23.17
CA LYS A 3 14.59 -13.92 -23.08
C LYS A 3 14.13 -14.32 -22.56
N ILE A 4 14.69 -14.34 -22.42
CA ILE A 4 13.74 -14.89 -22.16
C ILE A 4 13.36 -14.96 -21.74
N LYS A 5 13.83 -14.76 -21.48
CA LYS A 5 12.94 -15.12 -21.26
C LYS A 5 12.20 -15.15 -21.07
N LYS A 6 12.84 -15.08 -21.14
CA LYS A 6 11.79 -15.38 -21.13
C LYS A 6 11.20 -15.84 -20.94
N ASN A 7 11.53 -15.94 -20.82
CA ASN A 7 10.54 -16.58 -20.86
C ASN A 7 10.13 -16.89 -20.46
N LYS A 8 10.20 -16.92 -20.32
CA LYS A 8 9.26 -17.46 -20.22
C LYS A 8 8.55 -17.43 -19.92
N LEU A 9 8.91 -17.40 -19.89
CA LEU A 9 7.78 -17.65 -19.89
C LEU A 9 7.21 -17.92 -19.98
N ASP A 10 7.37 -17.96 -20.06
CA ASP A 10 6.51 -18.38 -20.33
C ASP A 10 6.05 -18.93 -20.19
N ASN A 11 5.89 -19.11 -20.07
CA ASN A 11 5.18 -19.70 -20.03
C ASN A 11 4.69 -20.10 -19.55
N ASP A 12 4.69 -20.09 -19.38
CA ASP A 12 3.97 -20.45 -19.04
C ASP A 12 3.35 -20.60 -18.38
N SER A 13 3.33 -20.38 -18.33
CA SER A 13 2.60 -20.51 -17.77
C SER A 13 2.06 -20.26 -17.16
N SER A 14 1.89 -20.01 -17.44
CA SER A 14 1.28 -20.19 -16.93
C SER A 14 0.04 -20.03 -16.47
N ASP A 15 -0.49 -20.66 -16.01
CA ASP A 15 -1.72 -20.69 -15.28
C ASP A 15 -1.67 -19.61 -14.24
N ASN A 16 -2.58 -18.68 -14.11
CA ASN A 16 -2.54 -17.61 -13.10
C ASN A 16 -1.29 -16.75 -13.16
N PRO A 17 -0.99 -16.24 -14.29
CA PRO A 17 0.13 -15.32 -14.33
C PRO A 17 -0.20 -14.07 -13.53
N TYR A 18 0.64 -13.74 -12.57
CA TYR A 18 0.56 -12.48 -11.89
C TYR A 18 1.58 -11.54 -12.51
N THR A 19 1.09 -10.42 -13.02
CA THR A 19 1.96 -9.39 -13.57
C THR A 19 1.74 -8.14 -12.76
N PRO A 20 2.73 -7.68 -11.99
CA PRO A 20 2.59 -6.42 -11.25
C PRO A 20 2.34 -5.28 -12.21
N LYS A 21 1.50 -4.34 -11.82
CA LYS A 21 1.29 -3.13 -12.59
C LYS A 21 2.56 -2.30 -12.56
N GLU A 22 2.78 -1.55 -13.61
CA GLU A 22 3.88 -0.60 -13.64
C GLU A 22 3.65 0.46 -12.59
N ARG A 23 4.74 1.00 -12.07
CA ARG A 23 4.67 2.08 -11.10
C ARG A 23 4.07 3.33 -11.73
N GLU A 24 3.19 3.93 -10.98
CA GLU A 24 2.51 5.14 -11.39
C GLU A 24 2.52 6.06 -10.18
N TRP A 25 3.66 6.69 -9.97
CA TRP A 25 3.90 7.49 -8.77
C TRP A 25 2.82 8.54 -8.57
N ILE A 26 2.24 8.56 -7.38
CA ILE A 26 1.40 9.68 -6.96
C ILE A 26 2.11 10.36 -5.80
N GLN A 27 2.00 11.67 -5.75
CA GLN A 27 2.85 12.49 -4.89
C GLN A 27 2.06 13.58 -4.17
N SER A 28 2.47 13.85 -2.92
CA SER A 28 1.99 14.99 -2.15
C SER A 28 3.18 15.55 -1.40
N GLY A 29 3.64 16.74 -1.79
CA GLY A 29 4.84 17.32 -1.20
C GLY A 29 6.02 16.39 -1.34
N PRO A 30 6.73 16.10 -0.23
CA PRO A 30 7.88 15.19 -0.28
C PRO A 30 7.51 13.71 -0.30
N PHE A 31 6.22 13.40 -0.24
CA PHE A 31 5.75 12.01 -0.09
C PHE A 31 5.26 11.45 -1.41
N LYS A 32 5.67 10.21 -1.70
CA LYS A 32 5.21 9.49 -2.89
C LYS A 32 4.85 8.06 -2.53
N ILE A 33 3.84 7.52 -3.21
CA ILE A 33 3.61 6.08 -3.19
C ILE A 33 3.64 5.59 -4.64
N ASP A 34 3.96 4.32 -4.83
CA ASP A 34 4.30 3.82 -6.17
C ASP A 34 3.10 3.52 -7.06
N ARG A 35 1.89 3.48 -6.51
CA ARG A 35 0.70 3.26 -7.33
C ARG A 35 -0.52 3.81 -6.62
N SER A 36 -1.59 4.01 -7.41
CA SER A 36 -2.89 4.40 -6.86
C SER A 36 -3.82 3.21 -6.70
N GLU A 37 -3.39 2.02 -7.17
CA GLU A 37 -4.22 0.83 -7.08
C GLU A 37 -3.35 -0.40 -6.83
N TYR A 38 -3.79 -1.21 -5.87
CA TYR A 38 -3.07 -2.41 -5.45
C TYR A 38 -4.02 -3.59 -5.39
N ILE A 39 -3.48 -4.81 -5.46
CA ILE A 39 -4.25 -6.00 -5.12
C ILE A 39 -3.80 -6.51 -3.76
N VAL A 40 -4.61 -7.37 -3.15
CA VAL A 40 -4.33 -7.90 -1.82
C VAL A 40 -3.03 -8.69 -1.85
N GLY A 41 -2.14 -8.39 -0.92
CA GLY A 41 -0.84 -9.04 -0.83
C GLY A 41 0.31 -8.22 -1.37
N GLU A 42 0.01 -7.19 -2.16
CA GLU A 42 1.06 -6.29 -2.65
C GLU A 42 1.48 -5.33 -1.54
N LYS A 43 2.75 -4.96 -1.56
CA LYS A 43 3.28 -3.98 -0.62
C LYS A 43 3.19 -2.59 -1.23
N ILE A 44 2.88 -1.62 -0.39
CA ILE A 44 2.86 -0.22 -0.79
C ILE A 44 4.25 0.33 -0.53
N PHE A 45 4.88 0.88 -1.57
CA PHE A 45 6.20 1.50 -1.42
C PHE A 45 6.02 2.99 -1.21
N ILE A 46 6.54 3.49 -0.09
CA ILE A 46 6.46 4.90 0.27
C ILE A 46 7.86 5.47 0.19
N ASN A 47 8.00 6.58 -0.54
CA ASN A 47 9.26 7.29 -0.65
C ASN A 47 9.08 8.70 -0.09
N ILE A 48 10.00 9.13 0.76
CA ILE A 48 10.01 10.47 1.34
C ILE A 48 11.32 11.12 0.92
N GLU A 49 11.24 12.22 0.15
CA GLU A 49 12.41 12.94 -0.33
C GLU A 49 12.26 14.42 -0.12
N GLU A 50 13.38 15.10 0.03
CA GLU A 50 13.44 16.57 0.09
C GLU A 50 12.51 17.15 1.16
N ILE A 51 12.38 16.44 2.26
CA ILE A 51 11.58 16.94 3.37
C ILE A 51 12.40 17.97 4.15
N ASP A 52 11.73 19.08 4.50
CA ASP A 52 12.34 20.15 5.30
C ASP A 52 12.70 19.62 6.68
N GLU A 53 13.86 20.02 7.20
CA GLU A 53 14.35 19.55 8.50
C GLU A 53 13.43 19.92 9.66
N PHE A 54 12.58 20.92 9.48
CA PHE A 54 11.62 21.34 10.50
C PHE A 54 10.26 20.68 10.38
N THR A 55 10.06 19.91 9.32
CA THR A 55 8.77 19.24 9.10
C THR A 55 8.76 17.90 9.80
N LYS A 56 7.76 17.68 10.63
CA LYS A 56 7.55 16.40 11.28
C LYS A 56 6.08 16.17 11.49
N GLY A 57 5.70 14.91 11.64
CA GLY A 57 4.32 14.56 11.82
C GLY A 57 4.17 13.04 11.70
N GLU A 58 3.00 12.63 11.24
CA GLU A 58 2.69 11.21 11.15
C GLU A 58 2.00 10.89 9.84
N MET A 59 2.39 9.77 9.24
CA MET A 59 1.67 9.19 8.11
C MET A 59 0.60 8.28 8.69
N VAL A 60 -0.67 8.56 8.37
CA VAL A 60 -1.79 7.79 8.87
C VAL A 60 -2.43 7.05 7.70
N PHE A 61 -2.37 5.73 7.75
CA PHE A 61 -2.99 4.88 6.73
C PHE A 61 -4.41 4.58 7.18
N TYR A 62 -5.36 5.25 6.55
CA TYR A 62 -6.76 5.22 6.93
C TYR A 62 -7.58 4.47 5.90
N LYS A 63 -8.36 3.47 6.36
CA LYS A 63 -9.24 2.69 5.50
C LYS A 63 -10.66 3.21 5.61
N GLN A 64 -11.22 3.65 4.50
CA GLN A 64 -12.62 4.08 4.44
C GLN A 64 -13.53 2.85 4.40
N MET A 65 -14.39 2.69 5.40
CA MET A 65 -15.30 1.55 5.43
C MET A 65 -16.63 1.85 4.77
N ASN A 66 -17.17 3.06 5.03
CA ASN A 66 -18.38 3.53 4.35
C ASN A 66 -18.38 5.06 4.38
N ASN A 67 -19.51 5.69 4.04
CA ASN A 67 -19.59 7.16 3.95
C ASN A 67 -19.40 7.86 5.29
N THR A 68 -19.54 7.15 6.40
CA THR A 68 -19.55 7.79 7.72
C THR A 68 -18.36 7.38 8.60
N TYR A 69 -17.71 6.28 8.34
CA TYR A 69 -16.62 5.86 9.20
C TYR A 69 -15.57 5.01 8.46
N GLY A 70 -14.43 4.90 9.10
CA GLY A 70 -13.35 4.05 8.69
C GLY A 70 -12.47 3.74 9.89
N TYR A 71 -11.29 3.20 9.65
CA TYR A 71 -10.36 2.92 10.75
C TYR A 71 -8.92 3.21 10.33
N THR A 72 -8.09 3.50 11.32
CA THR A 72 -6.67 3.71 11.11
C THR A 72 -5.97 2.35 11.14
N TYR A 73 -5.36 1.99 10.03
CA TYR A 73 -4.62 0.73 9.95
C TYR A 73 -3.26 0.85 10.61
N LYS A 74 -2.54 1.94 10.33
CA LYS A 74 -1.20 2.13 10.86
C LYS A 74 -0.84 3.61 10.84
N THR A 75 -0.03 3.99 11.83
CA THR A 75 0.52 5.34 11.92
C THR A 75 2.04 5.23 11.97
N ILE A 76 2.73 5.94 11.09
CA ILE A 76 4.20 5.92 11.02
C ILE A 76 4.69 7.35 11.15
N PRO A 77 5.50 7.66 12.17
CA PRO A 77 6.02 9.02 12.31
C PRO A 77 7.08 9.31 11.24
N PHE A 78 7.18 10.57 10.86
CA PHE A 78 8.24 11.02 9.98
C PHE A 78 8.87 12.28 10.56
N ASP A 79 10.12 12.53 10.16
CA ASP A 79 10.92 13.59 10.73
C ASP A 79 11.86 14.11 9.65
N GLY A 80 11.84 15.42 9.45
CA GLY A 80 12.70 16.07 8.46
C GLY A 80 14.19 15.94 8.73
N LEU A 81 14.56 15.50 9.95
CA LEU A 81 15.96 15.22 10.25
C LEU A 81 16.47 13.99 9.48
N LYS A 82 15.56 13.23 8.89
CA LYS A 82 15.88 12.11 8.01
C LYS A 82 15.33 12.45 6.62
N PRO A 83 16.08 13.20 5.83
CA PRO A 83 15.54 13.81 4.62
C PRO A 83 15.15 12.84 3.51
N GLN A 84 15.60 11.60 3.58
CA GLN A 84 15.24 10.61 2.58
C GLN A 84 14.97 9.27 3.26
N GLN A 85 13.78 8.73 3.02
CA GLN A 85 13.37 7.47 3.60
C GLN A 85 12.58 6.66 2.58
N ASN A 86 12.77 5.34 2.64
CA ASN A 86 12.01 4.40 1.84
C ASN A 86 11.37 3.40 2.79
N LEU A 87 10.07 3.19 2.62
CA LEU A 87 9.29 2.33 3.51
C LEU A 87 8.40 1.42 2.67
N TYR A 88 8.14 0.23 3.19
CA TYR A 88 7.18 -0.69 2.60
C TYR A 88 6.10 -1.00 3.62
N LEU A 89 4.85 -0.95 3.20
CA LEU A 89 3.73 -1.29 4.06
C LEU A 89 3.00 -2.50 3.49
N SER A 90 2.81 -3.51 4.35
CA SER A 90 1.99 -4.68 4.02
C SER A 90 0.65 -4.54 4.72
N LEU A 91 -0.43 -4.81 3.99
CA LEU A 91 -1.77 -4.81 4.56
C LEU A 91 -2.14 -6.24 4.90
N ASP A 92 -2.25 -6.54 6.18
CA ASP A 92 -2.47 -7.90 6.66
C ASP A 92 -3.72 -7.99 7.54
N LEU A 93 -4.32 -9.18 7.55
CA LEU A 93 -5.38 -9.47 8.51
C LEU A 93 -4.78 -9.62 9.90
N SER A 94 -5.57 -9.35 10.92
CA SER A 94 -5.12 -9.44 12.30
C SER A 94 -6.31 -9.68 13.20
N GLU A 95 -6.37 -10.87 13.78
CA GLU A 95 -7.43 -11.20 14.72
C GLU A 95 -7.43 -10.27 15.93
N LEU A 96 -6.25 -9.99 16.46
CA LEU A 96 -6.11 -9.12 17.63
C LEU A 96 -6.65 -7.72 17.38
N ARG A 97 -6.58 -7.25 16.15
CA ARG A 97 -7.03 -5.91 15.80
C ARG A 97 -8.43 -5.90 15.21
N GLY A 98 -9.07 -7.05 15.13
CA GLY A 98 -10.40 -7.17 14.56
C GLY A 98 -10.44 -6.98 13.05
N ILE A 99 -9.30 -7.16 12.37
CA ILE A 99 -9.24 -7.10 10.91
C ILE A 99 -9.38 -8.54 10.43
N CYS A 100 -10.61 -8.98 10.26
CA CYS A 100 -10.94 -10.41 10.18
C CYS A 100 -11.00 -10.97 8.76
N THR A 101 -11.36 -10.15 7.79
CA THR A 101 -11.56 -10.60 6.41
C THR A 101 -11.00 -9.57 5.44
N ILE A 102 -10.81 -9.99 4.18
CA ILE A 102 -10.26 -9.08 3.17
C ILE A 102 -11.15 -7.87 2.90
N ASP A 103 -12.44 -7.95 3.23
CA ASP A 103 -13.33 -6.80 3.09
C ASP A 103 -12.82 -5.59 3.86
N MET A 104 -12.08 -5.83 4.93
CA MET A 104 -11.53 -4.75 5.73
C MET A 104 -10.26 -4.18 5.14
N LEU A 105 -9.71 -4.82 4.12
CA LEU A 105 -8.50 -4.35 3.43
C LEU A 105 -8.79 -3.80 2.05
N THR A 106 -9.88 -4.24 1.41
CA THR A 106 -10.19 -3.83 0.04
C THR A 106 -11.05 -2.57 0.05
N GLY A 107 -10.92 -1.77 -1.02
CA GLY A 107 -11.68 -0.54 -1.15
C GLY A 107 -10.79 0.69 -1.07
N ASP A 108 -11.37 1.78 -0.59
CA ASP A 108 -10.73 3.10 -0.63
C ASP A 108 -9.90 3.38 0.61
N TRP A 109 -8.70 3.88 0.38
CA TRP A 109 -7.74 4.21 1.42
C TRP A 109 -7.25 5.65 1.25
N LYS A 110 -6.81 6.23 2.35
CA LYS A 110 -6.13 7.53 2.36
C LYS A 110 -4.84 7.43 3.13
N LEU A 111 -3.82 8.06 2.62
CA LEU A 111 -2.59 8.30 3.38
C LEU A 111 -2.61 9.77 3.78
N ILE A 112 -2.78 10.01 5.06
CA ILE A 112 -2.94 11.35 5.63
C ILE A 112 -1.63 11.75 6.27
N PHE A 113 -1.23 13.00 6.07
CA PHE A 113 0.03 13.52 6.63
C PHE A 113 -0.29 14.48 7.77
N GLU A 114 -0.53 13.90 8.96
CA GLU A 114 -0.93 14.68 10.12
C GLU A 114 0.22 15.54 10.63
N GLY A 115 -0.11 16.74 11.05
CA GLY A 115 0.87 17.70 11.50
C GLY A 115 1.41 18.56 10.37
N THR A 116 0.89 18.39 9.16
CA THR A 116 1.30 19.16 7.98
C THR A 116 0.09 19.63 7.21
N ASN A 117 0.35 20.47 6.20
CA ASN A 117 -0.69 20.93 5.28
C ASN A 117 -0.68 20.17 3.95
N PHE A 118 0.10 19.11 3.84
CA PHE A 118 0.15 18.33 2.61
C PHE A 118 -1.17 17.57 2.43
N GLU A 119 -1.65 17.55 1.18
CA GLU A 119 -2.89 16.85 0.87
C GLU A 119 -2.72 15.34 1.01
N SER A 120 -3.79 14.69 1.42
CA SER A 120 -3.79 13.23 1.52
C SER A 120 -3.64 12.59 0.15
N LEU A 121 -2.96 11.47 0.11
CA LEU A 121 -2.89 10.63 -1.08
C LEU A 121 -3.98 9.57 -0.97
N LYS A 122 -4.66 9.31 -2.07
CA LYS A 122 -5.73 8.31 -2.12
C LYS A 122 -5.28 7.14 -2.95
N PHE A 123 -5.60 5.94 -2.49
CA PHE A 123 -5.33 4.74 -3.26
C PHE A 123 -6.44 3.73 -2.98
N LYS A 124 -6.44 2.67 -3.77
CA LYS A 124 -7.48 1.66 -3.71
C LYS A 124 -6.82 0.28 -3.67
N VAL A 125 -7.44 -0.64 -2.93
CA VAL A 125 -7.04 -2.04 -2.93
C VAL A 125 -8.21 -2.83 -3.52
N THR A 126 -7.97 -3.57 -4.59
CA THR A 126 -9.00 -4.38 -5.23
C THR A 126 -9.10 -5.74 -4.54
N ASP A 127 -10.11 -6.52 -4.89
CA ASP A 127 -10.37 -7.79 -4.21
C ASP A 127 -9.58 -8.97 -4.79
N GLN A 128 -8.71 -8.72 -5.74
CA GLN A 128 -7.83 -9.76 -6.24
C GLN A 128 -6.73 -10.02 -5.22
N ILE A 129 -6.28 -11.26 -5.14
CA ILE A 129 -5.20 -11.66 -4.23
C ILE A 129 -4.04 -12.14 -5.06
N ILE A 130 -2.81 -11.80 -4.68
CA ILE A 130 -1.62 -12.30 -5.37
C ILE A 130 -1.70 -13.84 -5.39
N PRO A 131 -1.56 -14.46 -6.58
CA PRO A 131 -1.58 -15.92 -6.67
C PRO A 131 -0.57 -16.56 -5.73
N GLY A 132 -1.02 -17.54 -4.96
CA GLY A 132 -0.19 -18.22 -3.99
C GLY A 132 -0.31 -17.67 -2.58
N MET A 133 -0.98 -16.54 -2.40
CA MET A 133 -1.13 -15.93 -1.08
C MET A 133 -2.54 -16.07 -0.52
N GLU A 134 -3.41 -16.85 -1.15
CA GLU A 134 -4.80 -16.95 -0.75
C GLU A 134 -4.98 -17.41 0.70
N ARG A 135 -4.14 -18.33 1.15
CA ARG A 135 -4.23 -18.86 2.51
C ARG A 135 -3.99 -17.79 3.57
N ARG A 136 -3.08 -16.88 3.25
CA ARG A 136 -2.71 -15.80 4.17
C ARG A 136 -3.89 -14.87 4.43
N TYR A 137 -4.83 -14.82 3.49
CA TYR A 137 -5.95 -13.89 3.56
C TYR A 137 -7.30 -14.57 3.77
N GLU A 138 -7.28 -15.82 4.25
CA GLU A 138 -8.49 -16.46 4.72
C GLU A 138 -8.95 -15.77 6.01
N PRO A 139 -10.26 -15.78 6.30
CA PRO A 139 -10.75 -15.14 7.51
C PRO A 139 -10.02 -15.63 8.75
N VAL A 140 -9.66 -14.71 9.64
CA VAL A 140 -8.89 -15.05 10.85
C VAL A 140 -9.70 -14.92 12.14
N CYS A 141 -10.97 -14.49 12.04
CA CYS A 141 -11.84 -14.41 13.21
C CYS A 141 -13.03 -15.35 13.08
#